data_db66fd630d6823398ac00a30be294f89
#
_entry.id   db66fd630d6823398ac00a30be294f89
#
_cell.length_a   1.000
_cell.length_b   1.000
_cell.length_c   1.000
_cell.angle_alpha   90.00
_cell.angle_beta   90.00
_cell.angle_gamma   90.00
#
_symmetry.space_group_name_H-M   'P 1'
#
loop_
_entity.id
_entity.type
_entity.pdbx_description
1 polymer ?
#
loop_
_entity_poly.entity_id
_entity_poly.type
_entity_poly.pdbx_seq_one_letter_code
_entity_poly.pdbx_strand_id
1 'polypeptide(L)'
;MSHERAVSSRTVVLIGLGWLLIATGLGAAGVVRTLRPPAPPLVLAGLTAVVLATGWLVARFRAWLSAIDERWLVGLHLTRFVGAYFLYLYGQGQLPYAFAVPGGWGDIAVASLAAVLLLVGPPRNAWRQWAYIVWNVFGLADILFVVATAARQGAADPESMAALLRLPLSLLPTFLVPLIIASHVVLGVRLARGSAAR
;
A
#
# COMPACT_ATOMS: atom_id res chain seq x y z
N MET A 1 36.02 -2.12 -2.97
CA MET A 1 34.55 -1.91 -3.02
C MET A 1 34.10 -1.54 -1.62
N SER A 2 33.76 -0.28 -1.38
CA SER A 2 33.29 0.20 -0.08
C SER A 2 31.92 -0.46 0.18
N HIS A 3 31.81 -1.30 1.23
CA HIS A 3 30.53 -1.78 1.73
C HIS A 3 29.73 -0.57 2.22
N GLU A 4 28.91 0.03 1.35
CA GLU A 4 27.94 1.03 1.79
C GLU A 4 27.01 0.39 2.82
N ARG A 5 27.14 0.83 4.06
CA ARG A 5 26.30 0.33 5.17
C ARG A 5 24.83 0.66 4.85
N ALA A 6 23.94 -0.32 5.03
CA ALA A 6 22.50 -0.12 4.92
C ALA A 6 22.03 1.05 5.81
N VAL A 7 20.98 1.73 5.38
CA VAL A 7 20.29 2.71 6.23
C VAL A 7 19.77 2.01 7.50
N SER A 8 19.79 2.68 8.66
CA SER A 8 19.28 2.09 9.89
C SER A 8 17.74 2.00 9.84
N SER A 9 17.16 0.93 10.41
CA SER A 9 15.71 0.82 10.54
C SER A 9 15.12 1.99 11.32
N ARG A 10 15.83 2.52 12.32
CA ARG A 10 15.43 3.73 13.06
C ARG A 10 15.25 4.94 12.14
N THR A 11 16.21 5.17 11.23
CA THR A 11 16.10 6.27 10.25
C THR A 11 14.90 6.10 9.34
N VAL A 12 14.65 4.89 8.84
CA VAL A 12 13.50 4.61 7.98
C VAL A 12 12.19 4.84 8.72
N VAL A 13 12.09 4.37 9.97
CA VAL A 13 10.90 4.61 10.82
C VAL A 13 10.68 6.10 11.06
N LEU A 14 11.73 6.87 11.38
CA LEU A 14 11.61 8.32 11.61
C LEU A 14 11.16 9.06 10.34
N ILE A 15 11.69 8.70 9.17
CA ILE A 15 11.23 9.26 7.89
C ILE A 15 9.75 8.91 7.64
N GLY A 16 9.38 7.64 7.87
CA GLY A 16 7.99 7.19 7.72
C GLY A 16 7.03 7.93 8.66
N LEU A 17 7.42 8.12 9.94
CA LEU A 17 6.63 8.89 10.90
C LEU A 17 6.52 10.36 10.50
N GLY A 18 7.61 10.98 10.03
CA GLY A 18 7.59 12.35 9.50
C GLY A 18 6.63 12.49 8.31
N TRP A 19 6.66 11.53 7.38
CA TRP A 19 5.72 11.52 6.26
C TRP A 19 4.28 11.34 6.73
N LEU A 20 4.01 10.40 7.65
CA LEU A 20 2.68 10.22 8.22
C LEU A 20 2.16 11.49 8.90
N LEU A 21 3.00 12.18 9.67
CA LEU A 21 2.64 13.46 10.32
C LEU A 21 2.28 14.53 9.29
N ILE A 22 3.08 14.66 8.22
CA ILE A 22 2.80 15.61 7.14
C ILE A 22 1.47 15.25 6.45
N ALA A 23 1.26 13.99 6.07
CA ALA A 23 0.03 13.53 5.43
C ALA A 23 -1.20 13.77 6.32
N THR A 24 -1.08 13.50 7.63
CA THR A 24 -2.13 13.75 8.61
C THR A 24 -2.40 15.27 8.75
N GLY A 25 -1.35 16.08 8.84
CA GLY A 25 -1.47 17.52 8.93
C GLY A 25 -2.16 18.13 7.70
N LEU A 26 -1.77 17.71 6.49
CA LEU A 26 -2.41 18.13 5.24
C LEU A 26 -3.88 17.69 5.16
N GLY A 27 -4.19 16.48 5.64
CA GLY A 27 -5.57 15.98 5.73
C GLY A 27 -6.41 16.80 6.73
N ALA A 28 -5.87 17.08 7.92
CA ALA A 28 -6.54 17.85 8.97
C ALA A 28 -6.76 19.32 8.55
N ALA A 29 -5.78 19.93 7.89
CA ALA A 29 -5.88 21.28 7.33
C ALA A 29 -6.84 21.37 6.13
N GLY A 30 -7.39 20.25 5.65
CA GLY A 30 -8.31 20.24 4.51
C GLY A 30 -7.64 20.40 3.14
N VAL A 31 -6.31 20.45 3.07
CA VAL A 31 -5.57 20.60 1.80
C VAL A 31 -5.89 19.48 0.82
N VAL A 32 -5.95 18.23 1.31
CA VAL A 32 -6.26 17.06 0.46
C VAL A 32 -7.67 17.18 -0.13
N ARG A 33 -8.61 17.81 0.57
CA ARG A 33 -10.01 18.01 0.13
C ARG A 33 -10.15 19.02 -1.02
N THR A 34 -9.15 19.85 -1.25
CA THR A 34 -9.14 20.81 -2.37
C THR A 34 -8.70 20.18 -3.69
N LEU A 35 -8.13 18.97 -3.64
CA LEU A 35 -7.69 18.28 -4.84
C LEU A 35 -8.89 17.90 -5.73
N ARG A 36 -8.76 18.22 -7.02
CA ARG A 36 -9.73 17.87 -8.06
C ARG A 36 -9.11 16.88 -9.05
N PRO A 37 -9.90 16.00 -9.67
CA PRO A 37 -9.38 15.13 -10.73
C PRO A 37 -8.66 15.94 -11.82
N PRO A 38 -7.51 15.46 -12.31
CA PRO A 38 -6.86 14.19 -12.03
C PRO A 38 -5.83 14.22 -10.87
N ALA A 39 -5.79 15.25 -10.02
CA ALA A 39 -4.74 15.43 -9.03
C ALA A 39 -4.65 14.28 -7.99
N PRO A 40 -5.73 13.73 -7.38
CA PRO A 40 -5.60 12.66 -6.40
C PRO A 40 -4.86 11.41 -6.91
N PRO A 41 -5.21 10.82 -8.08
CA PRO A 41 -4.46 9.68 -8.60
C PRO A 41 -3.03 10.04 -9.03
N LEU A 42 -2.77 11.27 -9.48
CA LEU A 42 -1.42 11.73 -9.81
C LEU A 42 -0.53 11.87 -8.57
N VAL A 43 -1.06 12.39 -7.46
CA VAL A 43 -0.35 12.46 -6.16
C VAL A 43 0.01 11.04 -5.71
N LEU A 44 -0.95 10.11 -5.72
CA LEU A 44 -0.71 8.72 -5.37
C LEU A 44 0.38 8.09 -6.26
N ALA A 45 0.27 8.24 -7.57
CA ALA A 45 1.24 7.71 -8.52
C ALA A 45 2.63 8.31 -8.33
N GLY A 46 2.72 9.63 -8.11
CA GLY A 46 3.97 10.35 -7.84
C GLY A 46 4.64 9.87 -6.56
N LEU A 47 3.88 9.75 -5.46
CA LEU A 47 4.40 9.24 -4.19
C LEU A 47 4.86 7.78 -4.33
N THR A 48 4.09 6.94 -5.02
CA THR A 48 4.48 5.55 -5.32
C THR A 48 5.77 5.50 -6.11
N ALA A 49 5.89 6.32 -7.16
CA ALA A 49 7.10 6.41 -7.97
C ALA A 49 8.31 6.85 -7.15
N VAL A 50 8.16 7.83 -6.25
CA VAL A 50 9.24 8.30 -5.35
C VAL A 50 9.69 7.16 -4.44
N VAL A 51 8.78 6.42 -3.81
CA VAL A 51 9.12 5.29 -2.92
C VAL A 51 9.86 4.20 -3.69
N LEU A 52 9.36 3.82 -4.87
CA LEU A 52 9.99 2.81 -5.72
C LEU A 52 11.35 3.27 -6.24
N ALA A 53 11.45 4.51 -6.72
CA ALA A 53 12.71 5.09 -7.19
C ALA A 53 13.76 5.13 -6.08
N THR A 54 13.37 5.53 -4.86
CA THR A 54 14.26 5.52 -3.69
C THR A 54 14.76 4.10 -3.40
N GLY A 55 13.87 3.10 -3.44
CA GLY A 55 14.22 1.69 -3.27
C GLY A 55 15.18 1.16 -4.34
N TRP A 56 15.12 1.71 -5.54
CA TRP A 56 15.95 1.28 -6.66
C TRP A 56 17.27 2.03 -6.76
N LEU A 57 17.24 3.37 -6.63
CA LEU A 57 18.36 4.26 -6.92
C LEU A 57 19.27 4.44 -5.69
N VAL A 58 18.72 4.43 -4.47
CA VAL A 58 19.51 4.65 -3.25
C VAL A 58 20.06 3.31 -2.73
N ALA A 59 21.33 3.03 -2.99
CA ALA A 59 21.98 1.76 -2.66
C ALA A 59 21.84 1.37 -1.17
N ARG A 60 21.96 2.33 -0.24
CA ARG A 60 21.80 2.11 1.20
C ARG A 60 20.39 1.73 1.61
N PHE A 61 19.36 2.28 0.94
CA PHE A 61 17.97 1.94 1.17
C PHE A 61 17.61 0.59 0.53
N ARG A 62 18.13 0.30 -0.66
CA ARG A 62 18.00 -1.00 -1.32
C ARG A 62 18.61 -2.13 -0.47
N ALA A 63 19.79 -1.89 0.15
CA ALA A 63 20.40 -2.85 1.07
C ALA A 63 19.51 -3.10 2.31
N TRP A 64 18.88 -2.06 2.85
CA TRP A 64 17.92 -2.19 3.94
C TRP A 64 16.67 -2.98 3.50
N LEU A 65 16.10 -2.67 2.33
CA LEU A 65 14.94 -3.38 1.77
C LEU A 65 15.24 -4.87 1.53
N SER A 66 16.47 -5.24 1.22
CA SER A 66 16.84 -6.65 1.05
C SER A 66 17.01 -7.40 2.37
N ALA A 67 17.27 -6.69 3.47
CA ALA A 67 17.52 -7.24 4.79
C ALA A 67 16.31 -7.25 5.73
N ILE A 68 15.29 -6.42 5.47
CA ILE A 68 14.08 -6.37 6.30
C ILE A 68 13.33 -7.71 6.29
N ASP A 69 12.82 -8.13 7.45
CA ASP A 69 11.99 -9.34 7.54
C ASP A 69 10.72 -9.20 6.69
N GLU A 70 10.38 -10.23 5.92
CA GLU A 70 9.17 -10.29 5.09
C GLU A 70 7.89 -10.04 5.91
N ARG A 71 7.90 -10.38 7.18
CA ARG A 71 6.76 -10.16 8.08
C ARG A 71 6.36 -8.70 8.19
N TRP A 72 7.30 -7.77 8.12
CA TRP A 72 6.99 -6.34 8.13
C TRP A 72 6.33 -5.91 6.83
N LEU A 73 6.79 -6.45 5.68
CA LEU A 73 6.16 -6.18 4.38
C LEU A 73 4.73 -6.72 4.34
N VAL A 74 4.51 -7.97 4.81
CA VAL A 74 3.19 -8.58 4.88
C VAL A 74 2.31 -7.91 5.94
N GLY A 75 2.87 -7.56 7.11
CA GLY A 75 2.15 -6.92 8.21
C GLY A 75 1.55 -5.56 7.85
N LEU A 76 2.20 -4.82 6.94
CA LEU A 76 1.64 -3.57 6.41
C LEU A 76 0.24 -3.76 5.81
N HIS A 77 -0.02 -4.93 5.21
CA HIS A 77 -1.31 -5.21 4.56
C HIS A 77 -2.47 -5.45 5.54
N LEU A 78 -2.22 -5.57 6.84
CA LEU A 78 -3.29 -5.57 7.84
C LEU A 78 -4.03 -4.23 7.87
N THR A 79 -3.39 -3.14 7.45
CA THR A 79 -4.05 -1.83 7.28
C THR A 79 -5.18 -1.87 6.25
N ARG A 80 -5.22 -2.87 5.38
CA ARG A 80 -6.28 -3.08 4.39
C ARG A 80 -7.60 -3.56 4.99
N PHE A 81 -7.65 -3.89 6.30
CA PHE A 81 -8.93 -4.00 6.99
C PHE A 81 -9.75 -2.69 6.96
N VAL A 82 -9.17 -1.59 6.52
CA VAL A 82 -9.89 -0.36 6.14
C VAL A 82 -11.02 -0.62 5.12
N GLY A 83 -10.96 -1.72 4.36
CA GLY A 83 -12.04 -2.19 3.49
C GLY A 83 -13.39 -2.33 4.21
N ALA A 84 -13.38 -2.72 5.51
CA ALA A 84 -14.61 -2.73 6.32
C ALA A 84 -15.20 -1.33 6.48
N TYR A 85 -14.36 -0.31 6.56
CA TYR A 85 -14.82 1.08 6.63
C TYR A 85 -15.37 1.56 5.28
N PHE A 86 -14.86 1.06 4.14
CA PHE A 86 -15.48 1.34 2.83
C PHE A 86 -16.91 0.77 2.76
N LEU A 87 -17.10 -0.47 3.23
CA LEU A 87 -18.43 -1.09 3.28
C LEU A 87 -19.40 -0.32 4.20
N TYR A 88 -18.89 0.15 5.35
CA TYR A 88 -19.67 0.99 6.25
C TYR A 88 -20.09 2.30 5.56
N LEU A 89 -19.15 3.00 4.90
CA LEU A 89 -19.44 4.27 4.20
C LEU A 89 -20.40 4.07 3.01
N TYR A 90 -20.33 2.93 2.34
CA TYR A 90 -21.31 2.57 1.33
C TYR A 90 -22.71 2.45 1.94
N GLY A 91 -22.84 1.75 3.07
CA GLY A 91 -24.11 1.66 3.81
C GLY A 91 -24.66 3.02 4.26
N GLN A 92 -23.79 4.04 4.41
CA GLN A 92 -24.18 5.42 4.74
C GLN A 92 -24.40 6.30 3.48
N GLY A 93 -24.32 5.73 2.28
CA GLY A 93 -24.46 6.48 1.02
C GLY A 93 -23.30 7.45 0.72
N GLN A 94 -22.12 7.30 1.41
CA GLN A 94 -20.99 8.20 1.28
C GLN A 94 -19.93 7.71 0.27
N LEU A 95 -20.02 6.46 -0.18
CA LEU A 95 -19.19 5.90 -1.24
C LEU A 95 -20.05 5.10 -2.23
N PRO A 96 -19.72 5.10 -3.53
CA PRO A 96 -20.48 4.36 -4.53
C PRO A 96 -20.20 2.86 -4.44
N TYR A 97 -21.19 2.03 -4.76
CA TYR A 97 -21.08 0.56 -4.81
C TYR A 97 -19.87 0.10 -5.61
N ALA A 98 -19.69 0.67 -6.81
CA ALA A 98 -18.65 0.25 -7.76
C ALA A 98 -17.22 0.36 -7.20
N PHE A 99 -16.99 1.23 -6.22
CA PHE A 99 -15.73 1.34 -5.50
C PHE A 99 -15.76 0.56 -4.18
N ALA A 100 -16.72 0.86 -3.32
CA ALA A 100 -16.69 0.48 -1.92
C ALA A 100 -16.90 -1.03 -1.72
N VAL A 101 -17.78 -1.66 -2.49
CA VAL A 101 -18.13 -3.07 -2.25
C VAL A 101 -17.07 -4.02 -2.82
N PRO A 102 -16.69 -3.96 -4.10
CA PRO A 102 -15.62 -4.81 -4.60
C PRO A 102 -14.27 -4.51 -3.91
N GLY A 103 -13.90 -3.23 -3.78
CA GLY A 103 -12.64 -2.83 -3.13
C GLY A 103 -12.62 -3.17 -1.65
N GLY A 104 -13.72 -2.98 -0.93
CA GLY A 104 -13.82 -3.30 0.49
C GLY A 104 -13.65 -4.80 0.77
N TRP A 105 -14.32 -5.66 0.04
CA TRP A 105 -14.17 -7.11 0.20
C TRP A 105 -12.81 -7.62 -0.27
N GLY A 106 -12.27 -7.06 -1.36
CA GLY A 106 -10.91 -7.37 -1.81
C GLY A 106 -9.86 -7.02 -0.77
N ASP A 107 -9.92 -5.82 -0.21
CA ASP A 107 -9.05 -5.35 0.86
C ASP A 107 -9.12 -6.27 2.10
N ILE A 108 -10.34 -6.62 2.56
CA ILE A 108 -10.55 -7.53 3.69
C ILE A 108 -9.95 -8.92 3.39
N ALA A 109 -10.17 -9.45 2.19
CA ALA A 109 -9.62 -10.75 1.80
C ALA A 109 -8.09 -10.75 1.83
N VAL A 110 -7.45 -9.72 1.23
CA VAL A 110 -5.98 -9.59 1.24
C VAL A 110 -5.44 -9.44 2.65
N ALA A 111 -6.07 -8.62 3.52
CA ALA A 111 -5.68 -8.45 4.91
C ALA A 111 -5.81 -9.75 5.72
N SER A 112 -6.91 -10.49 5.52
CA SER A 112 -7.15 -11.77 6.20
C SER A 112 -6.11 -12.82 5.79
N LEU A 113 -5.81 -12.92 4.50
CA LEU A 113 -4.76 -13.81 4.00
C LEU A 113 -3.37 -13.39 4.48
N ALA A 114 -3.09 -12.08 4.59
CA ALA A 114 -1.86 -11.58 5.20
C ALA A 114 -1.73 -12.03 6.66
N ALA A 115 -2.81 -11.93 7.45
CA ALA A 115 -2.82 -12.43 8.83
C ALA A 115 -2.51 -13.93 8.90
N VAL A 116 -3.11 -14.74 8.02
CA VAL A 116 -2.81 -16.18 7.91
C VAL A 116 -1.33 -16.41 7.57
N LEU A 117 -0.76 -15.68 6.61
CA LEU A 117 0.65 -15.82 6.25
C LEU A 117 1.59 -15.46 7.40
N LEU A 118 1.24 -14.45 8.20
CA LEU A 118 2.01 -14.09 9.40
C LEU A 118 2.01 -15.20 10.45
N LEU A 119 0.86 -15.90 10.63
CA LEU A 119 0.75 -17.05 11.55
C LEU A 119 1.49 -18.28 11.02
N VAL A 120 1.39 -18.55 9.72
CA VAL A 120 2.09 -19.67 9.06
C VAL A 120 3.62 -19.48 9.06
N GLY A 121 4.07 -18.22 9.04
CA GLY A 121 5.48 -17.84 9.08
C GLY A 121 6.12 -17.68 7.69
N PRO A 122 7.42 -17.32 7.64
CA PRO A 122 8.11 -16.93 6.42
C PRO A 122 8.21 -18.05 5.36
N PRO A 123 8.46 -17.71 4.08
CA PRO A 123 8.43 -18.62 2.93
C PRO A 123 9.68 -19.52 2.86
N ARG A 124 9.89 -20.38 3.88
CA ARG A 124 11.08 -21.26 4.01
C ARG A 124 10.99 -22.56 3.24
N ASN A 125 9.81 -22.95 2.75
CA ASN A 125 9.58 -24.16 1.96
C ASN A 125 8.74 -23.84 0.72
N ALA A 126 8.69 -24.77 -0.23
CA ALA A 126 8.08 -24.55 -1.54
C ALA A 126 6.60 -24.14 -1.45
N TRP A 127 5.78 -24.81 -0.62
CA TRP A 127 4.37 -24.48 -0.52
C TRP A 127 4.12 -23.08 0.08
N ARG A 128 4.88 -22.68 1.12
CA ARG A 128 4.78 -21.34 1.69
C ARG A 128 5.22 -20.29 0.67
N GLN A 129 6.27 -20.56 -0.09
CA GLN A 129 6.72 -19.66 -1.14
C GLN A 129 5.62 -19.44 -2.18
N TRP A 130 4.96 -20.52 -2.63
CA TRP A 130 3.82 -20.40 -3.53
C TRP A 130 2.65 -19.63 -2.91
N ALA A 131 2.32 -19.87 -1.64
CA ALA A 131 1.29 -19.12 -0.93
C ALA A 131 1.60 -17.61 -0.91
N TYR A 132 2.84 -17.24 -0.62
CA TYR A 132 3.29 -15.85 -0.66
C TYR A 132 3.22 -15.25 -2.07
N ILE A 133 3.62 -16.00 -3.11
CA ILE A 133 3.54 -15.54 -4.51
C ILE A 133 2.09 -15.29 -4.90
N VAL A 134 1.21 -16.27 -4.68
CA VAL A 134 -0.22 -16.17 -5.04
C VAL A 134 -0.87 -15.00 -4.31
N TRP A 135 -0.64 -14.89 -2.99
CA TRP A 135 -1.15 -13.78 -2.19
C TRP A 135 -0.61 -12.43 -2.70
N ASN A 136 0.68 -12.35 -3.01
CA ASN A 136 1.30 -11.11 -3.47
C ASN A 136 0.74 -10.66 -4.83
N VAL A 137 0.55 -11.57 -5.76
CA VAL A 137 -0.06 -11.29 -7.08
C VAL A 137 -1.52 -10.86 -6.92
N PHE A 138 -2.29 -11.60 -6.12
CA PHE A 138 -3.69 -11.28 -5.83
C PHE A 138 -3.81 -9.90 -5.17
N GLY A 139 -3.02 -9.63 -4.12
CA GLY A 139 -3.08 -8.37 -3.38
C GLY A 139 -2.60 -7.16 -4.19
N LEU A 140 -1.61 -7.34 -5.09
CA LEU A 140 -1.19 -6.28 -6.03
C LEU A 140 -2.28 -6.01 -7.07
N ALA A 141 -2.87 -7.06 -7.66
CA ALA A 141 -3.94 -6.90 -8.63
C ALA A 141 -5.15 -6.18 -8.01
N ASP A 142 -5.51 -6.54 -6.78
CA ASP A 142 -6.62 -5.94 -6.06
C ASP A 142 -6.37 -4.45 -5.75
N ILE A 143 -5.19 -4.08 -5.22
CA ILE A 143 -4.93 -2.66 -4.93
C ILE A 143 -4.88 -1.81 -6.21
N LEU A 144 -4.37 -2.34 -7.33
CA LEU A 144 -4.39 -1.65 -8.60
C LEU A 144 -5.83 -1.48 -9.12
N PHE A 145 -6.69 -2.50 -8.95
CA PHE A 145 -8.11 -2.41 -9.24
C PHE A 145 -8.81 -1.33 -8.40
N VAL A 146 -8.56 -1.29 -7.09
CA VAL A 146 -9.09 -0.27 -6.17
C VAL A 146 -8.68 1.13 -6.62
N VAL A 147 -7.40 1.34 -6.92
CA VAL A 147 -6.87 2.64 -7.38
C VAL A 147 -7.48 3.05 -8.72
N ALA A 148 -7.55 2.12 -9.68
CA ALA A 148 -8.14 2.39 -11.00
C ALA A 148 -9.64 2.73 -10.90
N THR A 149 -10.37 2.02 -10.04
CA THR A 149 -11.79 2.27 -9.80
C THR A 149 -12.01 3.61 -9.10
N ALA A 150 -11.19 3.95 -8.09
CA ALA A 150 -11.24 5.25 -7.43
C ALA A 150 -10.97 6.40 -8.40
N ALA A 151 -9.96 6.26 -9.27
CA ALA A 151 -9.64 7.25 -10.27
C ALA A 151 -10.78 7.45 -11.29
N ARG A 152 -11.35 6.34 -11.77
CA ARG A 152 -12.48 6.37 -12.72
C ARG A 152 -13.73 6.99 -12.11
N GLN A 153 -14.12 6.58 -10.91
CA GLN A 153 -15.28 7.12 -10.22
C GLN A 153 -15.10 8.59 -9.89
N GLY A 154 -13.92 8.96 -9.35
CA GLY A 154 -13.61 10.35 -9.04
C GLY A 154 -13.55 11.27 -10.27
N ALA A 155 -13.20 10.73 -11.44
CA ALA A 155 -13.24 11.49 -12.70
C ALA A 155 -14.67 11.67 -13.21
N ALA A 156 -15.53 10.66 -13.04
CA ALA A 156 -16.92 10.69 -13.47
C ALA A 156 -17.82 11.51 -12.52
N ASP A 157 -17.63 11.34 -11.22
CA ASP A 157 -18.37 12.03 -10.16
C ASP A 157 -17.45 12.28 -8.95
N PRO A 158 -16.76 13.44 -8.90
CA PRO A 158 -15.85 13.79 -7.81
C PRO A 158 -16.51 13.78 -6.43
N GLU A 159 -17.78 14.17 -6.33
CA GLU A 159 -18.46 14.27 -5.04
C GLU A 159 -18.75 12.89 -4.44
N SER A 160 -19.03 11.89 -5.26
CA SER A 160 -19.23 10.50 -4.81
C SER A 160 -17.98 9.90 -4.13
N MET A 161 -16.80 10.44 -4.42
CA MET A 161 -15.51 10.00 -3.87
C MET A 161 -14.95 10.97 -2.82
N ALA A 162 -15.69 12.00 -2.41
CA ALA A 162 -15.23 13.04 -1.49
C ALA A 162 -14.80 12.49 -0.12
N ALA A 163 -15.37 11.36 0.31
CA ALA A 163 -14.99 10.69 1.55
C ALA A 163 -13.52 10.27 1.56
N LEU A 164 -12.94 9.87 0.41
CA LEU A 164 -11.52 9.48 0.30
C LEU A 164 -10.55 10.65 0.50
N LEU A 165 -11.02 11.88 0.38
CA LEU A 165 -10.20 13.09 0.56
C LEU A 165 -10.28 13.65 1.99
N ARG A 166 -11.00 12.97 2.90
CA ARG A 166 -11.16 13.34 4.31
C ARG A 166 -10.44 12.34 5.20
N LEU A 167 -9.92 12.78 6.37
CA LEU A 167 -9.40 11.86 7.37
C LEU A 167 -10.50 10.92 7.88
N PRO A 168 -10.17 9.65 8.15
CA PRO A 168 -8.84 9.04 8.03
C PRO A 168 -8.47 8.59 6.60
N LEU A 169 -9.43 8.55 5.66
CA LEU A 169 -9.24 7.96 4.33
C LEU A 169 -8.27 8.74 3.44
N SER A 170 -8.06 10.02 3.67
CA SER A 170 -7.06 10.81 2.94
C SER A 170 -5.62 10.30 3.12
N LEU A 171 -5.37 9.50 4.17
CA LEU A 171 -4.09 8.80 4.36
C LEU A 171 -3.88 7.66 3.35
N LEU A 172 -4.93 7.16 2.72
CA LEU A 172 -4.78 6.13 1.70
C LEU A 172 -3.97 6.63 0.50
N PRO A 173 -4.42 7.65 -0.25
CA PRO A 173 -3.66 8.13 -1.40
C PRO A 173 -2.36 8.85 -1.04
N THR A 174 -2.24 9.43 0.17
CA THR A 174 -1.10 10.27 0.54
C THR A 174 -0.01 9.54 1.33
N PHE A 175 -0.26 8.32 1.81
CA PHE A 175 0.69 7.57 2.65
C PHE A 175 0.59 6.05 2.45
N LEU A 176 -0.57 5.43 2.74
CA LEU A 176 -0.68 3.97 2.84
C LEU A 176 -0.58 3.26 1.50
N VAL A 177 -1.35 3.68 0.49
CA VAL A 177 -1.39 2.97 -0.81
C VAL A 177 -0.04 3.02 -1.53
N PRO A 178 0.73 4.12 -1.56
CA PRO A 178 2.10 4.13 -2.04
C PRO A 178 2.99 3.08 -1.38
N LEU A 179 2.91 2.93 -0.06
CA LEU A 179 3.67 1.93 0.70
C LEU A 179 3.19 0.49 0.41
N ILE A 180 1.88 0.28 0.31
CA ILE A 180 1.27 -1.01 -0.03
C ILE A 180 1.74 -1.48 -1.41
N ILE A 181 1.67 -0.63 -2.44
CA ILE A 181 2.14 -0.97 -3.78
C ILE A 181 3.65 -1.27 -3.76
N ALA A 182 4.43 -0.41 -3.12
CA ALA A 182 5.88 -0.61 -3.02
C ALA A 182 6.24 -1.92 -2.29
N SER A 183 5.52 -2.28 -1.22
CA SER A 183 5.78 -3.52 -0.49
C SER A 183 5.46 -4.77 -1.33
N HIS A 184 4.40 -4.75 -2.13
CA HIS A 184 4.11 -5.82 -3.09
C HIS A 184 5.23 -5.98 -4.13
N VAL A 185 5.71 -4.86 -4.69
CA VAL A 185 6.81 -4.89 -5.67
C VAL A 185 8.10 -5.43 -5.05
N VAL A 186 8.48 -4.94 -3.87
CA VAL A 186 9.68 -5.40 -3.15
C VAL A 186 9.58 -6.89 -2.82
N LEU A 187 8.46 -7.33 -2.27
CA LEU A 187 8.24 -8.73 -1.92
C LEU A 187 8.24 -9.61 -3.16
N GLY A 188 7.59 -9.20 -4.25
CA GLY A 188 7.57 -9.92 -5.52
C GLY A 188 8.97 -10.12 -6.10
N VAL A 189 9.82 -9.08 -6.10
CA VAL A 189 11.23 -9.18 -6.54
C VAL A 189 12.03 -10.14 -5.66
N ARG A 190 11.83 -10.13 -4.34
CA ARG A 190 12.51 -11.05 -3.42
C ARG A 190 12.09 -12.50 -3.63
N LEU A 191 10.79 -12.75 -3.78
CA LEU A 191 10.25 -14.09 -4.03
C LEU A 191 10.76 -14.67 -5.37
N ALA A 192 10.80 -13.85 -6.43
CA ALA A 192 11.32 -14.25 -7.73
C ALA A 192 12.81 -14.64 -7.66
N ARG A 193 13.63 -13.86 -6.96
CA ARG A 193 15.06 -14.18 -6.76
C ARG A 193 15.28 -15.45 -5.92
N GLY A 194 14.48 -15.65 -4.88
CA GLY A 194 14.54 -16.85 -4.06
C GLY A 194 14.10 -18.11 -4.80
N SER A 195 13.25 -17.98 -5.83
CA SER A 195 12.86 -19.09 -6.71
C SER A 195 13.96 -19.46 -7.71
N ALA A 196 14.71 -18.48 -8.20
CA ALA A 196 15.80 -18.70 -9.16
C ALA A 196 17.09 -19.29 -8.55
N ALA A 197 17.21 -19.23 -7.21
CA ALA A 197 18.38 -19.73 -6.47
C ALA A 197 18.22 -21.18 -5.98
N ARG A 198 17.13 -21.85 -6.32
CA ARG A 198 16.83 -23.26 -6.01
C ARG A 198 16.81 -24.10 -7.28
#